data_55c1ec37992a4d38bf805723ef911b9a
#
_entry.id   55c1ec37992a4d38bf805723ef911b9a
#
_cell.length_a   1.000
_cell.length_b   1.000
_cell.length_c   1.000
_cell.angle_alpha   90.00
_cell.angle_beta   90.00
_cell.angle_gamma   90.00
#
_symmetry.space_group_name_H-M   'P 1'
#
loop_
_entity.id
_entity.type
_entity.pdbx_description
1 polymer ?
#
loop_
_entity_poly.entity_id
_entity_poly.type
_entity_poly.pdbx_seq_one_letter_code
_entity_poly.pdbx_strand_id
1 'polypeptide(L)'
;PRTRAILPVHYTGKICDMPEILRLARRYHLAVIEDASQAFGARLGGQPAGSFGQIACFSMNPMKVFAACGEAGIVVTDEPELQQRLQRLRYNGTVNKEVCLEPSLNGRLDTLQAAILLKRLERVPQVIAGRRQVAAWYDEWLAAVVRTPSRAPEQEDVYYTYTIQAERRDELKEYLAARGIETKVQHPILMPHQPAYETGVRGEFARAD
;
A
#
# COMPACT_ATOMS: atom_id res chain seq x y z
N PRO A 1 -6.48 5.80 -26.72
CA PRO A 1 -5.67 5.77 -25.48
C PRO A 1 -4.87 4.47 -25.43
N ARG A 2 -3.62 4.53 -24.93
CA ARG A 2 -2.76 3.34 -24.76
C ARG A 2 -2.85 2.73 -23.36
N THR A 3 -3.70 3.30 -22.47
CA THR A 3 -3.90 2.79 -21.12
C THR A 3 -4.48 1.39 -21.13
N ARG A 4 -3.94 0.49 -20.32
CA ARG A 4 -4.35 -0.91 -20.21
C ARG A 4 -4.80 -1.31 -18.82
N ALA A 5 -4.35 -0.58 -17.80
CA ALA A 5 -4.67 -0.89 -16.41
C ALA A 5 -4.74 0.39 -15.57
N ILE A 6 -5.41 0.29 -14.42
CA ILE A 6 -5.38 1.25 -13.33
C ILE A 6 -4.67 0.56 -12.17
N LEU A 7 -3.70 1.24 -11.56
CA LEU A 7 -2.98 0.76 -10.39
C LEU A 7 -3.24 1.72 -9.22
N PRO A 8 -4.31 1.52 -8.44
CA PRO A 8 -4.57 2.30 -7.24
C PRO A 8 -3.61 1.91 -6.12
N VAL A 9 -3.07 2.90 -5.42
CA VAL A 9 -2.27 2.69 -4.22
C VAL A 9 -3.10 3.01 -2.99
N HIS A 10 -3.34 2.03 -2.13
CA HIS A 10 -4.06 2.18 -0.85
C HIS A 10 -3.15 2.84 0.19
N TYR A 11 -2.89 4.13 -0.06
CA TYR A 11 -1.89 4.91 0.64
C TYR A 11 -2.26 5.13 2.10
N THR A 12 -1.25 5.16 2.98
CA THR A 12 -1.37 5.32 4.44
C THR A 12 -2.17 4.22 5.18
N GLY A 13 -2.62 3.19 4.46
CA GLY A 13 -3.49 2.15 5.02
C GLY A 13 -4.98 2.42 4.85
N LYS A 14 -5.31 3.33 3.94
CA LYS A 14 -6.67 3.71 3.52
C LYS A 14 -6.96 3.18 2.12
N ILE A 15 -8.09 2.51 1.93
CA ILE A 15 -8.53 2.04 0.61
C ILE A 15 -8.94 3.24 -0.26
N CYS A 16 -8.49 3.25 -1.53
CA CYS A 16 -8.96 4.20 -2.53
C CYS A 16 -10.46 4.11 -2.75
N ASP A 17 -11.05 5.09 -3.44
CA ASP A 17 -12.44 5.01 -3.91
C ASP A 17 -12.57 3.90 -4.98
N MET A 18 -12.60 2.65 -4.50
CA MET A 18 -12.66 1.48 -5.38
C MET A 18 -13.96 1.38 -6.17
N PRO A 19 -15.14 1.75 -5.64
CA PRO A 19 -16.36 1.80 -6.43
C PRO A 19 -16.22 2.66 -7.71
N GLU A 20 -15.65 3.86 -7.59
CA GLU A 20 -15.45 4.74 -8.73
C GLU A 20 -14.35 4.23 -9.68
N ILE A 21 -13.24 3.73 -9.14
CA ILE A 21 -12.16 3.13 -9.94
C ILE A 21 -12.67 1.94 -10.74
N LEU A 22 -13.45 1.05 -10.14
CA LEU A 22 -14.02 -0.11 -10.82
C LEU A 22 -15.08 0.30 -11.87
N ARG A 23 -15.85 1.37 -11.61
CA ARG A 23 -16.77 1.93 -12.60
C ARG A 23 -16.02 2.40 -13.84
N LEU A 24 -14.92 3.13 -13.67
CA LEU A 24 -14.05 3.59 -14.76
C LEU A 24 -13.39 2.41 -15.47
N ALA A 25 -12.83 1.45 -14.72
CA ALA A 25 -12.19 0.28 -15.28
C ALA A 25 -13.13 -0.52 -16.19
N ARG A 26 -14.36 -0.78 -15.74
CA ARG A 26 -15.39 -1.43 -16.56
C ARG A 26 -15.73 -0.62 -17.82
N ARG A 27 -15.91 0.70 -17.68
CA ARG A 27 -16.25 1.58 -18.81
C ARG A 27 -15.20 1.56 -19.93
N TYR A 28 -13.93 1.46 -19.55
CA TYR A 28 -12.79 1.54 -20.50
C TYR A 28 -12.08 0.21 -20.73
N HIS A 29 -12.61 -0.90 -20.24
CA HIS A 29 -12.04 -2.25 -20.34
C HIS A 29 -10.59 -2.30 -19.83
N LEU A 30 -10.35 -1.72 -18.65
CA LEU A 30 -9.04 -1.67 -18.02
C LEU A 30 -8.94 -2.73 -16.92
N ALA A 31 -7.76 -3.33 -16.78
CA ALA A 31 -7.44 -4.14 -15.61
C ALA A 31 -7.24 -3.25 -14.37
N VAL A 32 -7.50 -3.79 -13.18
CA VAL A 32 -7.23 -3.13 -11.91
C VAL A 32 -6.24 -3.98 -11.12
N ILE A 33 -5.12 -3.36 -10.73
CA ILE A 33 -4.06 -3.98 -9.93
C ILE A 33 -3.92 -3.17 -8.64
N GLU A 34 -4.28 -3.74 -7.50
CA GLU A 34 -4.20 -3.03 -6.23
C GLU A 34 -2.78 -3.05 -5.66
N ASP A 35 -2.19 -1.89 -5.44
CA ASP A 35 -1.05 -1.75 -4.53
C ASP A 35 -1.58 -1.59 -3.10
N ALA A 36 -1.71 -2.70 -2.40
CA ALA A 36 -2.14 -2.78 -1.02
C ALA A 36 -0.97 -2.87 -0.02
N SER A 37 0.24 -2.45 -0.43
CA SER A 37 1.48 -2.54 0.37
C SER A 37 1.39 -1.89 1.75
N GLN A 38 0.44 -0.98 1.96
CA GLN A 38 0.23 -0.27 3.23
C GLN A 38 -1.11 -0.62 3.89
N ALA A 39 -1.95 -1.45 3.25
CA ALA A 39 -3.35 -1.59 3.61
C ALA A 39 -3.76 -3.02 4.02
N PHE A 40 -2.82 -3.85 4.48
CA PHE A 40 -3.16 -5.19 4.95
C PHE A 40 -4.16 -5.13 6.11
N GLY A 41 -5.35 -5.71 5.89
CA GLY A 41 -6.44 -5.72 6.87
C GLY A 41 -7.36 -4.51 6.85
N ALA A 42 -7.13 -3.51 5.95
CA ALA A 42 -8.10 -2.45 5.70
C ALA A 42 -9.36 -2.98 5.01
N ARG A 43 -10.52 -2.31 5.23
CA ARG A 43 -11.80 -2.67 4.60
C ARG A 43 -12.53 -1.42 4.10
N LEU A 44 -13.32 -1.61 3.05
CA LEU A 44 -14.26 -0.62 2.53
C LEU A 44 -15.62 -1.29 2.31
N GLY A 45 -16.65 -0.86 3.03
CA GLY A 45 -17.96 -1.51 2.99
C GLY A 45 -17.92 -3.00 3.41
N GLY A 46 -17.02 -3.36 4.33
CA GLY A 46 -16.78 -4.75 4.75
C GLY A 46 -15.89 -5.57 3.82
N GLN A 47 -15.62 -5.11 2.59
CA GLN A 47 -14.75 -5.79 1.62
C GLN A 47 -13.28 -5.48 1.91
N PRO A 48 -12.38 -6.48 2.01
CA PRO A 48 -10.98 -6.25 2.35
C PRO A 48 -10.17 -5.66 1.18
N ALA A 49 -9.15 -4.86 1.50
CA ALA A 49 -8.13 -4.48 0.53
C ALA A 49 -7.54 -5.73 -0.13
N GLY A 50 -7.28 -5.64 -1.42
CA GLY A 50 -6.75 -6.75 -2.21
C GLY A 50 -7.80 -7.68 -2.81
N SER A 51 -9.10 -7.39 -2.65
CA SER A 51 -10.19 -8.19 -3.21
C SER A 51 -11.04 -7.43 -4.24
N PHE A 52 -10.63 -6.24 -4.66
CA PHE A 52 -11.36 -5.42 -5.62
C PHE A 52 -10.88 -5.61 -7.06
N GLY A 53 -9.56 -5.71 -7.26
CA GLY A 53 -8.93 -5.86 -8.57
C GLY A 53 -8.68 -7.31 -8.97
N GLN A 54 -8.15 -7.52 -10.18
CA GLN A 54 -7.73 -8.85 -10.65
C GLN A 54 -6.51 -9.38 -9.91
N ILE A 55 -5.63 -8.48 -9.48
CA ILE A 55 -4.41 -8.78 -8.73
C ILE A 55 -4.27 -7.74 -7.62
N ALA A 56 -3.77 -8.18 -6.48
CA ALA A 56 -3.31 -7.26 -5.45
C ALA A 56 -1.95 -7.67 -4.87
N CYS A 57 -1.17 -6.67 -4.48
CA CYS A 57 0.15 -6.84 -3.91
C CYS A 57 0.21 -6.28 -2.50
N PHE A 58 0.73 -7.07 -1.56
CA PHE A 58 0.98 -6.66 -0.18
C PHE A 58 2.47 -6.72 0.13
N SER A 59 2.98 -5.72 0.80
CA SER A 59 4.32 -5.73 1.37
C SER A 59 4.28 -6.24 2.81
N MET A 60 5.19 -7.14 3.14
CA MET A 60 5.42 -7.65 4.49
C MET A 60 6.77 -7.19 5.04
N ASN A 61 7.32 -6.09 4.50
CA ASN A 61 8.53 -5.44 5.03
C ASN A 61 8.38 -5.18 6.55
N PRO A 62 9.46 -5.19 7.35
CA PRO A 62 9.41 -5.02 8.81
C PRO A 62 8.65 -3.82 9.33
N MET A 63 8.50 -2.76 8.52
CA MET A 63 7.76 -1.55 8.91
C MET A 63 6.24 -1.64 8.68
N LYS A 64 5.75 -2.71 8.06
CA LYS A 64 4.33 -2.84 7.70
C LYS A 64 3.46 -3.28 8.88
N VAL A 65 2.14 -3.07 8.74
CA VAL A 65 1.14 -3.48 9.75
C VAL A 65 1.19 -4.98 9.99
N PHE A 66 1.37 -5.75 8.91
CA PHE A 66 1.66 -7.18 8.95
C PHE A 66 3.06 -7.40 8.37
N ALA A 67 4.02 -7.75 9.20
CA ALA A 67 5.44 -7.67 8.91
C ALA A 67 6.19 -8.98 9.12
N ALA A 68 7.11 -9.29 8.23
CA ALA A 68 8.13 -10.33 8.38
C ALA A 68 9.32 -9.81 9.21
N CYS A 69 10.36 -10.63 9.38
CA CYS A 69 11.65 -10.23 9.96
C CYS A 69 12.69 -9.97 8.85
N GLY A 70 12.29 -9.36 7.76
CA GLY A 70 13.05 -9.06 6.55
C GLY A 70 12.12 -8.72 5.42
N GLU A 71 12.64 -8.67 4.18
CA GLU A 71 11.82 -8.40 3.01
C GLU A 71 10.91 -9.59 2.68
N ALA A 72 9.62 -9.31 2.51
CA ALA A 72 8.63 -10.28 2.13
C ALA A 72 7.44 -9.59 1.45
N GLY A 73 6.67 -10.33 0.68
CA GLY A 73 5.46 -9.86 0.03
C GLY A 73 4.52 -10.98 -0.35
N ILE A 74 3.27 -10.63 -0.60
CA ILE A 74 2.23 -11.54 -1.07
C ILE A 74 1.56 -10.90 -2.28
N VAL A 75 1.34 -11.71 -3.32
CA VAL A 75 0.48 -11.37 -4.44
C VAL A 75 -0.73 -12.27 -4.38
N VAL A 76 -1.93 -11.71 -4.50
CA VAL A 76 -3.20 -12.44 -4.47
C VAL A 76 -4.00 -12.21 -5.74
N THR A 77 -4.73 -13.23 -6.16
CA THR A 77 -5.67 -13.20 -7.29
C THR A 77 -6.69 -14.32 -7.14
N ASP A 78 -7.90 -14.07 -7.61
CA ASP A 78 -8.95 -15.11 -7.74
C ASP A 78 -8.96 -15.74 -9.15
N GLU A 79 -8.09 -15.28 -10.08
CA GLU A 79 -8.02 -15.79 -11.44
C GLU A 79 -6.99 -16.95 -11.54
N PRO A 80 -7.41 -18.19 -11.82
CA PRO A 80 -6.53 -19.36 -11.83
C PRO A 80 -5.37 -19.25 -12.84
N GLU A 81 -5.59 -18.66 -13.99
CA GLU A 81 -4.55 -18.46 -15.01
C GLU A 81 -3.46 -17.51 -14.53
N LEU A 82 -3.86 -16.40 -13.90
CA LEU A 82 -2.93 -15.47 -13.29
C LEU A 82 -2.17 -16.11 -12.14
N GLN A 83 -2.84 -16.89 -11.29
CA GLN A 83 -2.19 -17.64 -10.20
C GLN A 83 -1.09 -18.56 -10.74
N GLN A 84 -1.38 -19.36 -11.76
CA GLN A 84 -0.40 -20.27 -12.36
C GLN A 84 0.79 -19.51 -12.96
N ARG A 85 0.53 -18.39 -13.64
CA ARG A 85 1.60 -17.55 -14.20
C ARG A 85 2.45 -16.93 -13.10
N LEU A 86 1.85 -16.38 -12.05
CA LEU A 86 2.55 -15.82 -10.89
C LEU A 86 3.41 -16.87 -10.18
N GLN A 87 2.93 -18.11 -10.05
CA GLN A 87 3.73 -19.20 -9.48
C GLN A 87 4.97 -19.49 -10.31
N ARG A 88 4.88 -19.49 -11.65
CA ARG A 88 6.05 -19.63 -12.52
C ARG A 88 7.00 -18.44 -12.39
N LEU A 89 6.48 -17.21 -12.50
CA LEU A 89 7.28 -15.99 -12.39
C LEU A 89 8.03 -15.91 -11.06
N ARG A 90 7.40 -16.34 -9.96
CA ARG A 90 8.05 -16.41 -8.64
C ARG A 90 9.28 -17.31 -8.62
N TYR A 91 9.38 -18.29 -9.51
CA TYR A 91 10.43 -19.26 -9.54
C TYR A 91 11.12 -19.29 -10.92
N ASN A 92 11.84 -18.24 -11.26
CA ASN A 92 12.65 -18.12 -12.48
C ASN A 92 11.85 -18.36 -13.79
N GLY A 93 10.54 -18.18 -13.81
CA GLY A 93 9.69 -18.46 -14.98
C GLY A 93 9.57 -19.93 -15.35
N THR A 94 9.83 -20.86 -14.43
CA THR A 94 9.95 -22.30 -14.71
C THR A 94 8.67 -23.07 -14.41
N VAL A 95 8.47 -24.18 -15.16
CA VAL A 95 7.54 -25.24 -14.86
C VAL A 95 8.33 -26.43 -14.32
N ASN A 96 7.82 -27.04 -13.22
CA ASN A 96 8.44 -28.21 -12.56
C ASN A 96 9.93 -28.01 -12.20
N LYS A 97 10.38 -26.76 -12.05
CA LYS A 97 11.77 -26.39 -11.76
C LYS A 97 12.79 -26.73 -12.87
N GLU A 98 12.33 -27.12 -14.04
CA GLU A 98 13.18 -27.60 -15.12
C GLU A 98 13.06 -26.74 -16.38
N VAL A 99 11.84 -26.53 -16.88
CA VAL A 99 11.62 -25.83 -18.15
C VAL A 99 11.28 -24.37 -17.89
N CYS A 100 12.13 -23.44 -18.35
CA CYS A 100 11.86 -22.01 -18.31
C CYS A 100 11.00 -21.60 -19.51
N LEU A 101 9.78 -21.12 -19.25
CA LEU A 101 8.84 -20.68 -20.28
C LEU A 101 8.90 -19.17 -20.52
N GLU A 102 9.32 -18.40 -19.53
CA GLU A 102 9.46 -16.94 -19.64
C GLU A 102 10.57 -16.44 -18.69
N PRO A 103 11.39 -15.46 -19.09
CA PRO A 103 12.42 -14.90 -18.20
C PRO A 103 11.81 -14.28 -16.97
N SER A 104 12.36 -14.59 -15.79
CA SER A 104 11.91 -14.03 -14.53
C SER A 104 13.01 -14.10 -13.46
N LEU A 105 12.68 -13.66 -12.24
CA LEU A 105 13.58 -13.65 -11.10
C LEU A 105 13.22 -14.75 -10.10
N ASN A 106 14.14 -15.02 -9.15
CA ASN A 106 13.84 -15.82 -7.97
C ASN A 106 13.17 -14.94 -6.92
N GLY A 107 11.83 -14.91 -6.92
CA GLY A 107 11.01 -14.16 -5.98
C GLY A 107 10.38 -15.01 -4.87
N ARG A 108 11.05 -16.07 -4.44
CA ARG A 108 10.54 -16.94 -3.38
C ARG A 108 10.65 -16.30 -2.00
N LEU A 109 9.70 -16.65 -1.13
CA LEU A 109 9.75 -16.34 0.29
C LEU A 109 10.48 -17.45 1.03
N ASP A 110 11.39 -17.11 1.94
CA ASP A 110 12.03 -18.06 2.83
C ASP A 110 11.01 -18.71 3.77
N THR A 111 11.14 -20.02 3.98
CA THR A 111 10.23 -20.79 4.83
C THR A 111 10.21 -20.27 6.27
N LEU A 112 11.35 -19.81 6.79
CA LEU A 112 11.43 -19.20 8.12
C LEU A 112 10.57 -17.94 8.21
N GLN A 113 10.64 -17.05 7.21
CA GLN A 113 9.79 -15.85 7.14
C GLN A 113 8.30 -16.20 7.07
N ALA A 114 7.95 -17.23 6.28
CA ALA A 114 6.58 -17.71 6.20
C ALA A 114 6.07 -18.23 7.56
N ALA A 115 6.88 -18.97 8.31
CA ALA A 115 6.53 -19.47 9.64
C ALA A 115 6.31 -18.33 10.64
N ILE A 116 7.17 -17.29 10.61
CA ILE A 116 7.03 -16.09 11.43
C ILE A 116 5.74 -15.35 11.08
N LEU A 117 5.45 -15.18 9.79
CA LEU A 117 4.24 -14.52 9.32
C LEU A 117 2.97 -15.28 9.76
N LEU A 118 2.94 -16.61 9.64
CA LEU A 118 1.82 -17.40 10.12
C LEU A 118 1.53 -17.14 11.61
N LYS A 119 2.58 -17.08 12.44
CA LYS A 119 2.41 -16.78 13.87
C LYS A 119 1.98 -15.34 14.12
N ARG A 120 2.49 -14.37 13.36
CA ARG A 120 2.10 -12.96 13.47
C ARG A 120 0.68 -12.69 12.99
N LEU A 121 0.17 -13.47 12.03
CA LEU A 121 -1.17 -13.32 11.48
C LEU A 121 -2.25 -13.39 12.59
N GLU A 122 -2.06 -14.24 13.58
CA GLU A 122 -2.97 -14.38 14.74
C GLU A 122 -3.12 -13.05 15.53
N ARG A 123 -2.10 -12.17 15.48
CA ARG A 123 -2.05 -10.92 16.24
C ARG A 123 -2.43 -9.69 15.42
N VAL A 124 -2.64 -9.82 14.11
CA VAL A 124 -2.97 -8.68 13.23
C VAL A 124 -4.20 -7.92 13.71
N PRO A 125 -5.31 -8.55 14.15
CA PRO A 125 -6.46 -7.82 14.66
C PRO A 125 -6.14 -6.90 15.83
N GLN A 126 -5.30 -7.36 16.78
CA GLN A 126 -4.88 -6.55 17.92
C GLN A 126 -3.96 -5.39 17.50
N VAL A 127 -3.05 -5.63 16.54
CA VAL A 127 -2.17 -4.58 15.99
C VAL A 127 -3.00 -3.48 15.34
N ILE A 128 -3.99 -3.84 14.52
CA ILE A 128 -4.89 -2.89 13.86
C ILE A 128 -5.73 -2.13 14.89
N ALA A 129 -6.29 -2.81 15.89
CA ALA A 129 -7.06 -2.18 16.95
C ALA A 129 -6.22 -1.14 17.71
N GLY A 130 -4.98 -1.46 18.07
CA GLY A 130 -4.06 -0.53 18.72
C GLY A 130 -3.74 0.70 17.85
N ARG A 131 -3.51 0.52 16.54
CA ARG A 131 -3.29 1.63 15.61
C ARG A 131 -4.53 2.54 15.49
N ARG A 132 -5.71 1.97 15.40
CA ARG A 132 -6.97 2.72 15.36
C ARG A 132 -7.22 3.50 16.65
N GLN A 133 -6.85 2.93 17.81
CA GLN A 133 -6.94 3.63 19.09
C GLN A 133 -6.00 4.83 19.14
N VAL A 134 -4.74 4.69 18.72
CA VAL A 134 -3.78 5.80 18.63
C VAL A 134 -4.27 6.87 17.65
N ALA A 135 -4.81 6.47 16.50
CA ALA A 135 -5.38 7.40 15.52
C ALA A 135 -6.56 8.18 16.11
N ALA A 136 -7.44 7.53 16.91
CA ALA A 136 -8.55 8.20 17.59
C ALA A 136 -8.07 9.26 18.59
N TRP A 137 -7.00 9.00 19.34
CA TRP A 137 -6.39 10.00 20.22
C TRP A 137 -5.81 11.19 19.42
N TYR A 138 -5.14 10.93 18.30
CA TYR A 138 -4.66 12.00 17.43
C TYR A 138 -5.82 12.82 16.83
N ASP A 139 -6.90 12.18 16.40
CA ASP A 139 -8.09 12.88 15.91
C ASP A 139 -8.67 13.80 17.00
N GLU A 140 -8.81 13.31 18.23
CA GLU A 140 -9.32 14.08 19.36
C GLU A 140 -8.45 15.32 19.69
N TRP A 141 -7.12 15.13 19.70
CA TRP A 141 -6.21 16.19 20.16
C TRP A 141 -5.77 17.15 19.05
N LEU A 142 -5.78 16.73 17.81
CA LEU A 142 -5.19 17.50 16.71
C LEU A 142 -6.22 18.13 15.77
N ALA A 143 -7.48 17.68 15.74
CA ALA A 143 -8.49 18.15 14.79
C ALA A 143 -8.74 19.67 14.83
N ALA A 144 -8.51 20.31 15.99
CA ALA A 144 -8.69 21.76 16.14
C ALA A 144 -7.52 22.59 15.60
N VAL A 145 -6.35 21.98 15.37
CA VAL A 145 -5.10 22.73 15.05
C VAL A 145 -4.46 22.33 13.72
N VAL A 146 -4.76 21.14 13.20
CA VAL A 146 -4.27 20.69 11.90
C VAL A 146 -5.37 19.91 11.16
N ARG A 147 -5.19 19.71 9.87
CA ARG A 147 -6.07 18.82 9.10
C ARG A 147 -5.67 17.36 9.33
N THR A 148 -6.55 16.60 9.95
CA THR A 148 -6.38 15.17 10.21
C THR A 148 -6.91 14.32 9.03
N PRO A 149 -6.57 13.01 8.95
CA PRO A 149 -7.07 12.12 7.92
C PRO A 149 -8.61 12.05 7.94
N SER A 150 -9.25 12.28 6.80
CA SER A 150 -10.71 12.12 6.66
C SER A 150 -11.10 10.65 6.61
N ARG A 151 -12.22 10.28 7.22
CA ARG A 151 -12.82 8.94 7.14
C ARG A 151 -14.22 9.00 6.55
N ALA A 152 -14.54 8.10 5.62
CA ALA A 152 -15.92 7.79 5.28
C ALA A 152 -16.46 6.73 6.27
N PRO A 153 -17.77 6.72 6.55
CA PRO A 153 -18.36 5.80 7.54
C PRO A 153 -18.07 4.32 7.27
N GLU A 154 -18.00 3.94 5.99
CA GLU A 154 -17.75 2.57 5.54
C GLU A 154 -16.25 2.20 5.46
N GLN A 155 -15.33 3.14 5.73
CA GLN A 155 -13.89 2.90 5.67
C GLN A 155 -13.34 2.43 7.01
N GLU A 156 -12.61 1.33 6.96
CA GLU A 156 -11.89 0.75 8.08
C GLU A 156 -10.38 0.80 7.81
N ASP A 157 -9.78 1.97 8.06
CA ASP A 157 -8.34 2.20 7.84
C ASP A 157 -7.48 1.43 8.84
N VAL A 158 -6.26 1.08 8.45
CA VAL A 158 -5.28 0.40 9.33
C VAL A 158 -4.17 1.32 9.84
N TYR A 159 -4.15 2.57 9.38
CA TYR A 159 -3.18 3.59 9.80
C TYR A 159 -1.74 3.09 9.74
N TYR A 160 -1.29 2.67 8.56
CA TYR A 160 0.13 2.42 8.32
C TYR A 160 0.96 3.64 8.71
N THR A 161 0.49 4.82 8.32
CA THR A 161 0.94 6.11 8.83
C THR A 161 -0.27 6.98 9.20
N TYR A 162 -0.13 7.83 10.22
CA TYR A 162 -1.08 8.88 10.52
C TYR A 162 -0.53 10.19 9.96
N THR A 163 -1.11 10.68 8.86
CA THR A 163 -0.59 11.82 8.10
C THR A 163 -1.46 13.06 8.34
N ILE A 164 -0.89 14.10 8.89
CA ILE A 164 -1.53 15.42 9.06
C ILE A 164 -1.12 16.37 7.95
N GLN A 165 -1.93 17.40 7.72
CA GLN A 165 -1.57 18.54 6.86
C GLN A 165 -1.56 19.82 7.70
N ALA A 166 -0.48 20.59 7.59
CA ALA A 166 -0.29 21.86 8.29
C ALA A 166 0.27 22.90 7.32
N GLU A 167 -0.22 24.14 7.39
CA GLU A 167 0.21 25.23 6.50
C GLU A 167 1.71 25.57 6.67
N ARG A 168 2.20 25.53 7.92
CA ARG A 168 3.62 25.79 8.26
C ARG A 168 4.32 24.47 8.58
N ARG A 169 4.25 23.49 7.68
CA ARG A 169 4.70 22.10 7.89
C ARG A 169 6.17 22.02 8.33
N ASP A 170 7.06 22.71 7.66
CA ASP A 170 8.50 22.59 7.91
C ASP A 170 8.88 23.22 9.27
N GLU A 171 8.30 24.35 9.63
CA GLU A 171 8.47 24.95 10.95
C GLU A 171 7.90 24.05 12.05
N LEU A 172 6.73 23.43 11.82
CA LEU A 172 6.15 22.46 12.74
C LEU A 172 7.08 21.26 12.95
N LYS A 173 7.68 20.76 11.87
CA LYS A 173 8.64 19.65 11.94
C LYS A 173 9.86 20.00 12.80
N GLU A 174 10.44 21.19 12.60
CA GLU A 174 11.57 21.67 13.41
C GLU A 174 11.18 21.86 14.88
N TYR A 175 10.02 22.46 15.13
CA TYR A 175 9.49 22.66 16.48
C TYR A 175 9.29 21.35 17.23
N LEU A 176 8.74 20.33 16.58
CA LEU A 176 8.52 19.01 17.16
C LEU A 176 9.84 18.27 17.39
N ALA A 177 10.76 18.34 16.44
CA ALA A 177 12.09 17.74 16.58
C ALA A 177 12.87 18.32 17.79
N ALA A 178 12.81 19.64 18.00
CA ALA A 178 13.41 20.29 19.17
C ALA A 178 12.81 19.83 20.51
N ARG A 179 11.65 19.17 20.49
CA ARG A 179 10.95 18.59 21.66
C ARG A 179 11.04 17.08 21.75
N GLY A 180 11.91 16.46 20.91
CA GLY A 180 12.10 15.01 20.89
C GLY A 180 10.96 14.23 20.20
N ILE A 181 10.11 14.92 19.42
CA ILE A 181 9.03 14.28 18.66
C ILE A 181 9.49 14.12 17.21
N GLU A 182 9.77 12.88 16.81
CA GLU A 182 10.18 12.58 15.45
C GLU A 182 8.97 12.64 14.49
N THR A 183 9.16 13.35 13.39
CA THR A 183 8.18 13.42 12.31
C THR A 183 8.87 13.30 10.95
N LYS A 184 8.15 12.82 9.95
CA LYS A 184 8.68 12.64 8.59
C LYS A 184 7.73 13.26 7.56
N VAL A 185 8.27 14.01 6.62
CA VAL A 185 7.54 14.37 5.40
C VAL A 185 7.51 13.14 4.51
N GLN A 186 6.33 12.63 4.25
CA GLN A 186 6.18 11.44 3.44
C GLN A 186 6.30 11.81 1.95
N HIS A 187 7.26 11.17 1.25
CA HIS A 187 7.56 11.44 -0.17
C HIS A 187 7.77 12.93 -0.49
N PRO A 188 8.84 13.56 0.08
CA PRO A 188 9.05 15.01 -0.07
C PRO A 188 9.37 15.45 -1.52
N ILE A 189 9.77 14.52 -2.37
CA ILE A 189 10.00 14.71 -3.80
C ILE A 189 9.10 13.73 -4.54
N LEU A 190 8.22 14.24 -5.39
CA LEU A 190 7.37 13.39 -6.22
C LEU A 190 8.21 12.50 -7.15
N MET A 191 7.74 11.30 -7.43
CA MET A 191 8.47 10.33 -8.26
C MET A 191 8.88 10.91 -9.63
N PRO A 192 8.01 11.65 -10.35
CA PRO A 192 8.39 12.30 -11.62
C PRO A 192 9.51 13.33 -11.49
N HIS A 193 9.70 13.93 -10.30
CA HIS A 193 10.73 14.93 -10.03
C HIS A 193 12.00 14.35 -9.42
N GLN A 194 12.08 13.04 -9.28
CA GLN A 194 13.32 12.38 -8.84
C GLN A 194 14.41 12.51 -9.91
N PRO A 195 15.68 12.73 -9.53
CA PRO A 195 16.78 12.90 -10.50
C PRO A 195 16.90 11.78 -11.53
N ALA A 196 16.54 10.56 -11.14
CA ALA A 196 16.55 9.39 -12.04
C ALA A 196 15.57 9.50 -13.21
N TYR A 197 14.59 10.41 -13.16
CA TYR A 197 13.55 10.58 -14.18
C TYR A 197 13.59 11.94 -14.89
N GLU A 198 14.57 12.80 -14.61
CA GLU A 198 14.68 14.16 -15.19
C GLU A 198 14.66 14.14 -16.73
N THR A 199 15.16 13.09 -17.36
CA THR A 199 15.22 12.96 -18.82
C THR A 199 13.98 12.32 -19.45
N GLY A 200 13.09 11.73 -18.68
CA GLY A 200 12.01 10.86 -19.18
C GLY A 200 10.59 11.35 -18.98
N VAL A 201 10.32 12.13 -17.94
CA VAL A 201 8.97 12.58 -17.58
C VAL A 201 8.87 14.08 -17.75
N ARG A 202 8.08 14.52 -18.74
CA ARG A 202 7.73 15.94 -18.92
C ARG A 202 6.24 16.10 -18.62
N GLY A 203 5.89 16.90 -17.64
CA GLY A 203 4.51 17.23 -17.32
C GLY A 203 4.41 18.09 -16.06
N GLU A 204 3.37 18.91 -16.00
CA GLU A 204 2.97 19.60 -14.79
C GLU A 204 2.02 18.68 -14.01
N PHE A 205 2.29 18.47 -12.73
CA PHE A 205 1.50 17.63 -11.84
C PHE A 205 0.76 18.48 -10.82
N ALA A 206 0.09 19.54 -11.27
CA ALA A 206 -0.53 20.60 -10.48
C ALA A 206 -1.48 20.14 -9.33
N ARG A 207 -1.87 18.85 -9.29
CA ARG A 207 -2.63 18.28 -8.17
C ARG A 207 -1.78 17.50 -7.17
N ALA A 208 -0.50 17.32 -7.49
CA ALA A 208 0.44 16.57 -6.67
C ALA A 208 1.59 17.45 -6.16
N ASP A 209 1.83 18.58 -6.86
CA ASP A 209 2.69 19.66 -6.43
C ASP A 209 1.92 20.60 -5.48
#